data_0394329582954954264b612f4e12d8dc
#
_entry.id   0394329582954954264b612f4e12d8dc
#
_cell.length_a   1.000
_cell.length_b   1.000
_cell.length_c   1.000
_cell.angle_alpha   90.00
_cell.angle_beta   90.00
_cell.angle_gamma   90.00
#
_symmetry.space_group_name_H-M   'P 1'
#
loop_
_entity.id
_entity.type
_entity.pdbx_description
1 polymer ?
#
loop_
_entity_poly.entity_id
_entity_poly.type
_entity_poly.pdbx_seq_one_letter_code
_entity_poly.pdbx_strand_id
1 'polypeptide(L)'
;MEHIEKLAAMLADDELTTTKLVDGTGVILDVDSLQVFTLNETGMFLVEAMGEGVARREDLVAGMVESFEVEDSEAGRDVDAFVGELAKFLLEKRRK
;
A
#
# COMPACT_ATOMS: atom_id res chain seq x y z
N MET A 1 -12.23 -5.62 5.69
CA MET A 1 -11.17 -5.47 6.67
C MET A 1 -10.96 -4.01 7.00
N GLU A 2 -11.22 -3.69 8.26
CA GLU A 2 -11.13 -2.30 8.74
C GLU A 2 -9.75 -1.71 8.51
N HIS A 3 -8.73 -2.56 8.62
CA HIS A 3 -7.35 -2.14 8.51
C HIS A 3 -7.04 -1.55 7.13
N ILE A 4 -7.48 -2.23 6.10
CA ILE A 4 -7.23 -1.77 4.73
C ILE A 4 -8.00 -0.50 4.42
N GLU A 5 -9.25 -0.41 4.87
CA GLU A 5 -10.05 0.79 4.68
C GLU A 5 -9.41 2.00 5.34
N LYS A 6 -8.88 1.79 6.55
CA LYS A 6 -8.22 2.85 7.29
C LYS A 6 -6.96 3.32 6.57
N LEU A 7 -6.17 2.36 6.07
CA LEU A 7 -4.95 2.70 5.34
C LEU A 7 -5.26 3.42 4.04
N ALA A 8 -6.30 2.98 3.33
CA ALA A 8 -6.70 3.64 2.10
C ALA A 8 -7.08 5.10 2.36
N ALA A 9 -7.81 5.34 3.47
CA ALA A 9 -8.18 6.70 3.84
C ALA A 9 -6.94 7.53 4.19
N MET A 10 -5.97 6.94 4.87
CA MET A 10 -4.74 7.64 5.22
C MET A 10 -3.91 7.98 4.00
N LEU A 11 -3.91 7.10 3.00
CA LEU A 11 -3.16 7.36 1.76
C LEU A 11 -3.77 8.50 0.96
N ALA A 12 -5.02 8.82 1.19
CA ALA A 12 -5.67 9.96 0.54
C ALA A 12 -5.37 11.28 1.25
N ASP A 13 -4.66 11.23 2.37
CA ASP A 13 -4.30 12.41 3.14
C ASP A 13 -3.23 13.23 2.41
N ASP A 14 -3.41 14.55 2.39
CA ASP A 14 -2.48 15.46 1.72
C ASP A 14 -1.08 15.46 2.34
N GLU A 15 -0.94 14.96 3.55
CA GLU A 15 0.36 14.89 4.22
C GLU A 15 1.24 13.77 3.67
N LEU A 16 0.69 12.88 2.87
CA LEU A 16 1.44 11.79 2.25
C LEU A 16 1.55 12.05 0.76
N THR A 17 2.76 11.94 0.25
CA THR A 17 3.01 12.07 -1.18
C THR A 17 3.53 10.74 -1.71
N THR A 18 2.84 10.18 -2.70
CA THR A 18 3.25 8.93 -3.32
C THR A 18 3.81 9.24 -4.70
N THR A 19 5.03 8.78 -4.95
CA THR A 19 5.70 9.00 -6.22
C THR A 19 6.04 7.66 -6.86
N LYS A 20 5.60 7.46 -8.09
CA LYS A 20 5.93 6.25 -8.86
C LYS A 20 7.16 6.52 -9.71
N LEU A 21 8.11 5.60 -9.66
CA LEU A 21 9.34 5.73 -10.43
C LEU A 21 9.20 5.02 -11.77
N VAL A 22 10.16 5.29 -12.67
CA VAL A 22 10.11 4.79 -14.06
C VAL A 22 10.05 3.26 -14.12
N ASP A 23 10.71 2.58 -13.18
CA ASP A 23 10.79 1.13 -13.16
C ASP A 23 9.58 0.44 -12.49
N GLY A 24 8.56 1.21 -12.12
CA GLY A 24 7.37 0.65 -11.48
C GLY A 24 7.42 0.62 -9.97
N THR A 25 8.57 0.90 -9.38
CA THR A 25 8.69 1.03 -7.94
C THR A 25 8.24 2.42 -7.52
N GLY A 26 8.29 2.72 -6.23
CA GLY A 26 7.89 4.03 -5.78
C GLY A 26 8.27 4.31 -4.34
N VAL A 27 7.85 5.47 -3.88
CA VAL A 27 8.08 5.88 -2.49
C VAL A 27 6.86 6.63 -1.97
N ILE A 28 6.61 6.48 -0.69
CA ILE A 28 5.65 7.32 0.01
C ILE A 28 6.48 8.23 0.93
N LEU A 29 6.30 9.53 0.77
CA LEU A 29 6.94 10.51 1.62
C LEU A 29 5.93 11.08 2.59
N ASP A 30 6.24 11.02 3.87
CA ASP A 30 5.45 11.67 4.89
C ASP A 30 6.04 13.06 5.10
N VAL A 31 5.34 14.06 4.61
CA VAL A 31 5.82 15.44 4.64
C VAL A 31 6.01 15.96 6.06
N ASP A 32 5.13 15.52 6.96
CA ASP A 32 5.15 15.97 8.34
C ASP A 32 6.40 15.48 9.09
N SER A 33 6.70 14.19 9.00
CA SER A 33 7.84 13.61 9.73
C SER A 33 9.09 13.48 8.87
N LEU A 34 8.99 13.72 7.56
CA LEU A 34 10.06 13.55 6.58
C LEU A 34 10.57 12.11 6.52
N GLN A 35 9.67 11.17 6.77
CA GLN A 35 10.00 9.75 6.67
C GLN A 35 9.59 9.20 5.31
N VAL A 36 10.34 8.22 4.83
CA VAL A 36 10.14 7.65 3.51
C VAL A 36 9.87 6.14 3.63
N PHE A 37 8.87 5.67 2.91
CA PHE A 37 8.55 4.25 2.82
C PHE A 37 8.74 3.83 1.36
N THR A 38 9.70 2.94 1.11
CA THR A 38 9.99 2.52 -0.26
C THR A 38 9.05 1.38 -0.69
N LEU A 39 8.70 1.38 -1.96
CA LEU A 39 7.73 0.44 -2.53
C LEU A 39 8.38 -0.29 -3.71
N ASN A 40 8.29 -1.63 -3.69
CA ASN A 40 8.62 -2.40 -4.88
C ASN A 40 7.41 -2.37 -5.82
N GLU A 41 7.50 -3.06 -6.95
CA GLU A 41 6.43 -3.01 -7.95
C GLU A 41 5.08 -3.47 -7.39
N THR A 42 5.08 -4.56 -6.62
CA THR A 42 3.83 -5.06 -6.06
C THR A 42 3.28 -4.11 -5.01
N GLY A 43 4.15 -3.54 -4.18
CA GLY A 43 3.73 -2.56 -3.19
C GLY A 43 3.15 -1.32 -3.84
N MET A 44 3.79 -0.84 -4.92
CA MET A 44 3.29 0.32 -5.66
C MET A 44 1.91 0.03 -6.25
N PHE A 45 1.73 -1.18 -6.82
CA PHE A 45 0.43 -1.59 -7.34
C PHE A 45 -0.64 -1.52 -6.26
N LEU A 46 -0.33 -2.05 -5.07
CA LEU A 46 -1.30 -2.08 -3.97
C LEU A 46 -1.64 -0.68 -3.48
N VAL A 47 -0.64 0.19 -3.39
CA VAL A 47 -0.88 1.58 -2.98
C VAL A 47 -1.76 2.29 -3.99
N GLU A 48 -1.50 2.10 -5.27
CA GLU A 48 -2.33 2.72 -6.31
C GLU A 48 -3.76 2.22 -6.24
N ALA A 49 -3.95 0.92 -6.03
CA ALA A 49 -5.28 0.34 -5.93
C ALA A 49 -6.03 0.92 -4.74
N MET A 50 -5.37 1.01 -3.60
CA MET A 50 -6.00 1.58 -2.41
C MET A 50 -6.32 3.05 -2.61
N GLY A 51 -5.45 3.77 -3.31
CA GLY A 51 -5.69 5.17 -3.62
C GLY A 51 -6.88 5.38 -4.54
N GLU A 52 -7.23 4.37 -5.33
CA GLU A 52 -8.41 4.41 -6.20
C GLU A 52 -9.68 3.94 -5.49
N GLY A 53 -9.58 3.57 -4.23
CA GLY A 53 -10.74 3.22 -3.43
C GLY A 53 -10.90 1.73 -3.17
N VAL A 54 -9.97 0.89 -3.61
CA VAL A 54 -10.03 -0.53 -3.32
C VAL A 54 -9.69 -0.72 -1.84
N ALA A 55 -10.65 -1.23 -1.07
CA ALA A 55 -10.50 -1.32 0.38
C ALA A 55 -10.71 -2.72 0.91
N ARG A 56 -10.82 -3.73 0.04
CA ARG A 56 -11.08 -5.10 0.44
C ARG A 56 -9.90 -5.98 0.07
N ARG A 57 -9.49 -6.81 1.05
CA ARG A 57 -8.35 -7.70 0.85
C ARG A 57 -8.51 -8.59 -0.38
N GLU A 58 -9.70 -9.16 -0.54
CA GLU A 58 -9.95 -10.06 -1.66
C GLU A 58 -9.80 -9.38 -3.01
N ASP A 59 -10.15 -8.10 -3.09
CA ASP A 59 -10.00 -7.34 -4.33
C ASP A 59 -8.53 -7.04 -4.61
N LEU A 60 -7.76 -6.77 -3.57
CA LEU A 60 -6.32 -6.57 -3.72
C LEU A 60 -5.63 -7.85 -4.17
N VAL A 61 -6.00 -8.97 -3.57
CA VAL A 61 -5.46 -10.27 -3.96
C VAL A 61 -5.79 -10.58 -5.41
N ALA A 62 -7.05 -10.38 -5.80
CA ALA A 62 -7.48 -10.65 -7.17
C ALA A 62 -6.71 -9.78 -8.17
N GLY A 63 -6.50 -8.52 -7.85
CA GLY A 63 -5.73 -7.62 -8.69
C GLY A 63 -4.28 -8.08 -8.85
N MET A 64 -3.68 -8.56 -7.76
CA MET A 64 -2.32 -9.07 -7.79
C MET A 64 -2.20 -10.29 -8.68
N VAL A 65 -3.14 -11.23 -8.54
CA VAL A 65 -3.16 -12.44 -9.36
C VAL A 65 -3.24 -12.09 -10.84
N GLU A 66 -4.12 -11.14 -11.17
CA GLU A 66 -4.32 -10.75 -12.55
C GLU A 66 -3.12 -9.99 -13.11
N SER A 67 -2.55 -9.08 -12.33
CA SER A 67 -1.50 -8.18 -12.82
C SER A 67 -0.12 -8.81 -12.84
N PHE A 68 0.16 -9.72 -11.90
CA PHE A 68 1.52 -10.28 -11.76
C PHE A 68 1.56 -11.78 -12.02
N GLU A 69 0.43 -12.39 -12.39
CA GLU A 69 0.35 -13.80 -12.75
C GLU A 69 0.90 -14.72 -11.65
N VAL A 70 0.56 -14.40 -10.41
CA VAL A 70 0.94 -15.20 -9.24
C VAL A 70 -0.28 -15.97 -8.74
N GLU A 71 -0.02 -17.00 -7.93
CA GLU A 71 -1.12 -17.80 -7.35
C GLU A 71 -1.79 -17.04 -6.21
N ASP A 72 -3.06 -17.40 -5.96
CA ASP A 72 -3.85 -16.78 -4.91
C ASP A 72 -3.15 -16.81 -3.56
N SER A 73 -2.56 -17.95 -3.20
CA SER A 73 -1.91 -18.09 -1.90
C SER A 73 -0.70 -17.17 -1.77
N GLU A 74 0.07 -17.04 -2.84
CA GLU A 74 1.22 -16.16 -2.85
C GLU A 74 0.79 -14.69 -2.79
N ALA A 75 -0.21 -14.34 -3.60
CA ALA A 75 -0.75 -12.98 -3.61
C ALA A 75 -1.31 -12.61 -2.24
N GLY A 76 -2.01 -13.55 -1.59
CA GLY A 76 -2.56 -13.29 -0.27
C GLY A 76 -1.49 -13.01 0.76
N ARG A 77 -0.40 -13.79 0.74
CA ARG A 77 0.72 -13.57 1.66
C ARG A 77 1.38 -12.22 1.41
N ASP A 78 1.55 -11.87 0.14
CA ASP A 78 2.18 -10.59 -0.22
C ASP A 78 1.31 -9.41 0.22
N VAL A 79 0.00 -9.51 0.01
CA VAL A 79 -0.91 -8.45 0.44
C VAL A 79 -0.87 -8.30 1.96
N ASP A 80 -0.94 -9.42 2.68
CA ASP A 80 -0.94 -9.37 4.14
C ASP A 80 0.36 -8.79 4.69
N ALA A 81 1.50 -9.20 4.12
CA ALA A 81 2.79 -8.69 4.54
C ALA A 81 2.92 -7.19 4.26
N PHE A 82 2.52 -6.79 3.06
CA PHE A 82 2.60 -5.37 2.68
C PHE A 82 1.69 -4.51 3.55
N VAL A 83 0.45 -4.95 3.73
CA VAL A 83 -0.51 -4.19 4.55
C VAL A 83 0.01 -4.05 5.97
N GLY A 84 0.62 -5.11 6.51
CA GLY A 84 1.20 -5.06 7.85
C GLY A 84 2.33 -4.04 7.96
N GLU A 85 3.23 -4.02 6.98
CA GLU A 85 4.35 -3.08 6.99
C GLU A 85 3.89 -1.65 6.78
N LEU A 86 2.95 -1.44 5.85
CA LEU A 86 2.41 -0.12 5.59
C LEU A 86 1.67 0.40 6.82
N ALA A 87 0.91 -0.44 7.47
CA ALA A 87 0.19 -0.06 8.68
C ALA A 87 1.16 0.37 9.76
N LYS A 88 2.26 -0.37 9.91
CA LYS A 88 3.27 -0.03 10.89
C LYS A 88 3.86 1.34 10.62
N PHE A 89 4.20 1.61 9.35
CA PHE A 89 4.74 2.91 8.97
C PHE A 89 3.74 4.04 9.26
N LEU A 90 2.50 3.88 8.81
CA LEU A 90 1.51 4.96 8.92
C LEU A 90 0.97 5.15 10.33
N LEU A 91 0.71 4.04 11.03
CA LEU A 91 0.08 4.12 12.34
C LEU A 91 1.06 4.45 13.47
N GLU A 92 2.28 3.95 13.40
CA GLU A 92 3.27 4.26 14.42
C GLU A 92 3.64 5.73 14.40
N LYS A 93 3.72 6.29 13.22
CA LYS A 93 4.00 7.70 13.06
C LYS A 93 2.98 8.56 13.82
N ARG A 94 1.71 8.15 13.80
CA ARG A 94 0.64 8.92 14.41
C ARG A 94 0.55 8.78 15.93
N ARG A 95 1.37 7.93 16.50
CA ARG A 95 1.39 7.74 17.94
C ARG A 95 2.19 8.80 18.68
N LYS A 96 2.89 9.64 17.99
CA LYS A 96 3.70 10.68 18.62
C LYS A 96 2.91 11.91 18.98
#